data_964460949ca248483eb798d75955683d
#
_entry.id   964460949ca248483eb798d75955683d
#
_cell.length_a   1.000
_cell.length_b   1.000
_cell.length_c   1.000
_cell.angle_alpha   90.00
_cell.angle_beta   90.00
_cell.angle_gamma   90.00
#
_symmetry.space_group_name_H-M   'P 1'
#
loop_
_entity.id
_entity.type
_entity.pdbx_description
1 polymer ?
#
loop_
_entity_poly.entity_id
_entity_poly.type
_entity_poly.pdbx_seq_one_letter_code
_entity_poly.pdbx_strand_id
1 'polypeptide(L)'
;MHIMSPHDAMREGIGMVHQEFMLIPGFTITENIKLNREITNPNVVSRVLGKRLEGLDYKRMNADAQRALQTLDMDIESYTQVAGLLVGHMQFIEIAREIDKEGIKILVFDEPTAVLADSEAQNLLKAIRRLADKGIGIIFISHRLEEIVSVADTVTILRDGTHVATKPIAET
;
A
#
# COMPACT_ATOMS: atom_id res chain seq x y z
N MET A 1 18.03 15.46 5.80
CA MET A 1 16.83 15.22 4.99
C MET A 1 15.69 16.02 5.62
N HIS A 2 15.04 16.91 4.87
CA HIS A 2 13.89 17.67 5.35
C HIS A 2 12.66 17.28 4.54
N ILE A 3 11.71 16.63 5.17
CA ILE A 3 10.41 16.29 4.58
C ILE A 3 9.43 17.37 5.04
N MET A 4 8.98 18.21 4.09
CA MET A 4 8.10 19.34 4.37
C MET A 4 6.67 19.11 3.86
N SER A 5 6.47 18.06 3.05
CA SER A 5 5.18 17.73 2.45
C SER A 5 5.03 16.21 2.23
N PRO A 6 3.79 15.70 2.10
CA PRO A 6 3.56 14.31 1.69
C PRO A 6 4.23 13.97 0.35
N HIS A 7 4.30 14.92 -0.57
CA HIS A 7 4.96 14.74 -1.86
C HIS A 7 6.47 14.51 -1.70
N ASP A 8 7.13 15.19 -0.75
CA ASP A 8 8.55 14.95 -0.46
C ASP A 8 8.76 13.55 0.11
N ALA A 9 7.87 13.11 1.03
CA ALA A 9 7.91 11.75 1.58
C ALA A 9 7.80 10.69 0.46
N MET A 10 6.86 10.87 -0.46
CA MET A 10 6.69 9.97 -1.61
C MET A 10 7.94 9.91 -2.50
N ARG A 11 8.58 11.05 -2.78
CA ARG A 11 9.82 11.11 -3.58
C ARG A 11 10.99 10.37 -2.91
N GLU A 12 11.02 10.35 -1.60
CA GLU A 12 12.04 9.63 -0.82
C GLU A 12 11.74 8.13 -0.68
N GLY A 13 10.61 7.67 -1.21
CA GLY A 13 10.20 6.28 -1.20
C GLY A 13 9.45 5.88 0.07
N ILE A 14 8.75 6.81 0.71
CA ILE A 14 7.88 6.56 1.85
C ILE A 14 6.44 6.47 1.36
N GLY A 15 5.80 5.33 1.57
CA GLY A 15 4.38 5.10 1.35
C GLY A 15 3.62 5.00 2.66
N MET A 16 2.31 5.23 2.63
CA MET A 16 1.45 5.12 3.80
C MET A 16 0.12 4.46 3.44
N VAL A 17 -0.23 3.47 4.23
CA VAL A 17 -1.55 2.82 4.23
C VAL A 17 -2.32 3.36 5.42
N HIS A 18 -3.40 4.08 5.13
CA HIS A 18 -4.23 4.74 6.14
C HIS A 18 -5.26 3.78 6.74
N GLN A 19 -5.79 4.14 7.89
CA GLN A 19 -6.88 3.42 8.54
C GLN A 19 -8.18 3.46 7.72
N GLU A 20 -8.45 4.59 7.03
CA GLU A 20 -9.61 4.74 6.15
C GLU A 20 -9.23 4.39 4.70
N PHE A 21 -10.14 3.70 4.00
CA PHE A 21 -9.95 3.36 2.60
C PHE A 21 -10.03 4.59 1.70
N MET A 22 -9.00 4.76 0.87
CA MET A 22 -8.92 5.84 -0.13
C MET A 22 -9.25 5.34 -1.54
N LEU A 23 -9.86 4.16 -1.65
CA LEU A 23 -10.26 3.56 -2.93
C LEU A 23 -11.54 4.22 -3.48
N ILE A 24 -11.59 4.38 -4.78
CA ILE A 24 -12.76 4.87 -5.51
C ILE A 24 -13.62 3.67 -5.91
N PRO A 25 -14.84 3.49 -5.34
CA PRO A 25 -15.63 2.27 -5.54
C PRO A 25 -16.02 2.01 -7.00
N GLY A 26 -16.26 3.06 -7.78
CA GLY A 26 -16.65 2.97 -9.19
C GLY A 26 -15.51 2.61 -10.15
N PHE A 27 -14.28 2.55 -9.65
CA PHE A 27 -13.08 2.22 -10.42
C PHE A 27 -12.74 0.74 -10.28
N THR A 28 -12.01 0.22 -11.26
CA THR A 28 -11.36 -1.09 -11.16
C THR A 28 -10.18 -1.04 -10.18
N ILE A 29 -9.70 -2.20 -9.78
CA ILE A 29 -8.48 -2.33 -8.96
C ILE A 29 -7.31 -1.66 -9.67
N THR A 30 -7.13 -1.91 -10.98
CA THR A 30 -6.07 -1.27 -11.79
C THR A 30 -6.16 0.25 -11.74
N GLU A 31 -7.35 0.81 -11.95
CA GLU A 31 -7.55 2.27 -11.94
C GLU A 31 -7.26 2.87 -10.56
N ASN A 32 -7.62 2.17 -9.48
CA ASN A 32 -7.26 2.60 -8.12
C ASN A 32 -5.75 2.53 -7.87
N ILE A 33 -5.09 1.46 -8.26
CA ILE A 33 -3.63 1.29 -8.07
C ILE A 33 -2.86 2.34 -8.89
N LYS A 34 -3.29 2.63 -10.12
CA LYS A 34 -2.61 3.55 -11.04
C LYS A 34 -3.09 5.00 -10.97
N LEU A 35 -3.99 5.32 -10.07
CA LEU A 35 -4.53 6.67 -9.93
C LEU A 35 -3.42 7.72 -9.79
N ASN A 36 -3.47 8.76 -10.63
CA ASN A 36 -2.44 9.81 -10.78
C ASN A 36 -1.05 9.32 -11.25
N ARG A 37 -0.95 8.07 -11.71
CA ARG A 37 0.27 7.46 -12.26
C ARG A 37 -0.07 6.61 -13.48
N GLU A 38 -1.10 7.01 -14.21
CA GLU A 38 -1.60 6.32 -15.39
C GLU A 38 -0.51 6.23 -16.46
N ILE A 39 -0.42 5.06 -17.09
CA ILE A 39 0.48 4.83 -18.21
C ILE A 39 -0.27 5.21 -19.48
N THR A 40 0.33 6.08 -20.28
CA THR A 40 -0.26 6.57 -21.55
C THR A 40 0.51 6.05 -22.74
N ASN A 41 -0.21 5.84 -23.84
CA ASN A 41 0.37 5.53 -25.15
C ASN A 41 0.22 6.74 -26.08
N PRO A 42 1.33 7.23 -26.68
CA PRO A 42 1.27 8.29 -27.68
C PRO A 42 0.53 7.77 -28.93
N ASN A 43 -0.47 8.53 -29.38
CA ASN A 43 -1.19 8.30 -30.62
C ASN A 43 -0.88 9.40 -31.64
N VAL A 44 -1.33 9.22 -32.90
CA VAL A 44 -1.08 10.19 -33.97
C VAL A 44 -1.62 11.59 -33.62
N VAL A 45 -2.76 11.63 -32.94
CA VAL A 45 -3.43 12.89 -32.53
C VAL A 45 -2.64 13.57 -31.42
N SER A 46 -2.15 12.80 -30.42
CA SER A 46 -1.36 13.37 -29.31
C SER A 46 0.00 13.90 -29.75
N ARG A 47 0.58 13.36 -30.82
CA ARG A 47 1.84 13.88 -31.42
C ARG A 47 1.69 15.28 -32.03
N VAL A 48 0.48 15.62 -32.48
CA VAL A 48 0.19 16.93 -33.11
C VAL A 48 -0.43 17.91 -32.13
N LEU A 49 -1.35 17.45 -31.26
CA LEU A 49 -2.18 18.28 -30.38
C LEU A 49 -1.79 18.22 -28.90
N GLY A 50 -0.74 17.46 -28.55
CA GLY A 50 -0.17 17.42 -27.20
C GLY A 50 -0.58 16.21 -26.35
N LYS A 51 0.20 15.97 -25.29
CA LYS A 51 0.12 14.79 -24.40
C LYS A 51 -1.25 14.54 -23.76
N ARG A 52 -2.09 15.57 -23.61
CA ARG A 52 -3.45 15.43 -23.04
C ARG A 52 -4.39 14.53 -23.84
N LEU A 53 -4.04 14.21 -25.09
CA LEU A 53 -4.83 13.36 -25.98
C LEU A 53 -4.22 11.95 -26.14
N GLU A 54 -3.28 11.57 -25.29
CA GLU A 54 -2.77 10.22 -25.22
C GLU A 54 -3.84 9.28 -24.64
N GLY A 55 -3.94 8.08 -25.22
CA GLY A 55 -4.82 7.02 -24.68
C GLY A 55 -4.17 6.33 -23.50
N LEU A 56 -4.95 5.82 -22.57
CA LEU A 56 -4.45 5.00 -21.46
C LEU A 56 -3.98 3.64 -21.97
N ASP A 57 -2.82 3.18 -21.50
CA ASP A 57 -2.31 1.82 -21.76
C ASP A 57 -2.83 0.85 -20.69
N TYR A 58 -4.10 0.48 -20.81
CA TYR A 58 -4.71 -0.47 -19.88
C TYR A 58 -3.99 -1.82 -19.82
N LYS A 59 -3.35 -2.24 -20.91
CA LYS A 59 -2.63 -3.52 -20.94
C LYS A 59 -1.42 -3.48 -19.98
N ARG A 60 -0.63 -2.42 -20.03
CA ARG A 60 0.51 -2.25 -19.11
C ARG A 60 0.04 -2.00 -17.69
N MET A 61 -0.95 -1.13 -17.51
CA MET A 61 -1.50 -0.82 -16.19
C MET A 61 -2.04 -2.07 -15.49
N ASN A 62 -2.80 -2.92 -16.22
CA ASN A 62 -3.32 -4.18 -15.68
C ASN A 62 -2.18 -5.16 -15.33
N ALA A 63 -1.16 -5.27 -16.16
CA ALA A 63 -0.02 -6.13 -15.89
C ALA A 63 0.76 -5.69 -14.63
N ASP A 64 0.95 -4.39 -14.43
CA ASP A 64 1.60 -3.84 -13.25
C ASP A 64 0.76 -4.08 -12.00
N ALA A 65 -0.53 -3.73 -12.05
CA ALA A 65 -1.46 -3.94 -10.95
C ALA A 65 -1.54 -5.43 -10.56
N GLN A 66 -1.61 -6.32 -11.54
CA GLN A 66 -1.63 -7.77 -11.29
C GLN A 66 -0.35 -8.25 -10.59
N ARG A 67 0.84 -7.72 -10.96
CA ARG A 67 2.10 -8.03 -10.26
C ARG A 67 2.10 -7.55 -8.81
N ALA A 68 1.55 -6.36 -8.55
CA ALA A 68 1.41 -5.85 -7.20
C ALA A 68 0.50 -6.73 -6.34
N LEU A 69 -0.65 -7.17 -6.87
CA LEU A 69 -1.56 -8.10 -6.21
C LEU A 69 -0.88 -9.46 -5.94
N GLN A 70 -0.18 -10.02 -6.93
CA GLN A 70 0.56 -11.28 -6.77
C GLN A 70 1.67 -11.20 -5.72
N THR A 71 2.30 -10.03 -5.55
CA THR A 71 3.29 -9.83 -4.47
C THR A 71 2.69 -10.01 -3.08
N LEU A 72 1.37 -9.81 -2.97
CA LEU A 72 0.59 -9.97 -1.74
C LEU A 72 -0.17 -11.29 -1.66
N ASP A 73 0.05 -12.23 -2.62
CA ASP A 73 -0.69 -13.49 -2.78
C ASP A 73 -2.21 -13.31 -2.93
N MET A 74 -2.62 -12.21 -3.56
CA MET A 74 -4.02 -11.97 -3.88
C MET A 74 -4.40 -12.63 -5.21
N ASP A 75 -5.34 -13.56 -5.14
CA ASP A 75 -5.93 -14.21 -6.32
C ASP A 75 -7.22 -13.47 -6.74
N ILE A 76 -7.04 -12.25 -7.24
CA ILE A 76 -8.12 -11.42 -7.79
C ILE A 76 -7.64 -10.74 -9.07
N GLU A 77 -8.53 -10.68 -10.04
CA GLU A 77 -8.22 -10.05 -11.33
C GLU A 77 -8.20 -8.52 -11.21
N SER A 78 -7.14 -7.90 -11.70
CA SER A 78 -6.89 -6.47 -11.54
C SER A 78 -7.93 -5.57 -12.23
N TYR A 79 -8.70 -6.10 -13.22
CA TYR A 79 -9.79 -5.38 -13.87
C TYR A 79 -11.14 -5.46 -13.12
N THR A 80 -11.19 -6.16 -11.97
CA THR A 80 -12.38 -6.23 -11.12
C THR A 80 -12.69 -4.85 -10.54
N GLN A 81 -13.97 -4.50 -10.49
CA GLN A 81 -14.41 -3.28 -9.81
C GLN A 81 -14.26 -3.40 -8.29
N VAL A 82 -13.86 -2.30 -7.63
CA VAL A 82 -13.71 -2.27 -6.18
C VAL A 82 -15.04 -2.31 -5.45
N ALA A 83 -16.11 -1.78 -6.07
CA ALA A 83 -17.45 -1.81 -5.50
C ALA A 83 -17.91 -3.25 -5.20
N GLY A 84 -18.27 -3.52 -3.95
CA GLY A 84 -18.76 -4.83 -3.51
C GLY A 84 -17.67 -5.82 -3.09
N LEU A 85 -16.40 -5.44 -3.12
CA LEU A 85 -15.33 -6.26 -2.56
C LEU A 85 -15.43 -6.33 -1.02
N LEU A 86 -14.95 -7.42 -0.46
CA LEU A 86 -14.80 -7.57 0.99
C LEU A 86 -13.77 -6.55 1.51
N VAL A 87 -13.96 -6.12 2.75
CA VAL A 87 -13.08 -5.14 3.43
C VAL A 87 -11.62 -5.61 3.42
N GLY A 88 -11.40 -6.90 3.67
CA GLY A 88 -10.05 -7.50 3.58
C GLY A 88 -9.41 -7.31 2.21
N HIS A 89 -10.15 -7.52 1.12
CA HIS A 89 -9.62 -7.28 -0.23
C HIS A 89 -9.28 -5.81 -0.47
N MET A 90 -10.12 -4.89 0.01
CA MET A 90 -9.85 -3.44 -0.11
C MET A 90 -8.54 -3.06 0.59
N GLN A 91 -8.26 -3.62 1.77
CA GLN A 91 -7.01 -3.38 2.49
C GLN A 91 -5.79 -3.82 1.68
N PHE A 92 -5.85 -5.01 1.07
CA PHE A 92 -4.75 -5.48 0.22
C PHE A 92 -4.56 -4.62 -1.05
N ILE A 93 -5.64 -4.09 -1.63
CA ILE A 93 -5.57 -3.19 -2.79
C ILE A 93 -4.89 -1.87 -2.41
N GLU A 94 -5.16 -1.33 -1.22
CA GLU A 94 -4.43 -0.15 -0.69
C GLU A 94 -2.93 -0.41 -0.60
N ILE A 95 -2.54 -1.58 -0.08
CA ILE A 95 -1.13 -1.96 -0.01
C ILE A 95 -0.55 -2.14 -1.42
N ALA A 96 -1.28 -2.80 -2.33
CA ALA A 96 -0.86 -2.97 -3.72
C ALA A 96 -0.63 -1.63 -4.41
N ARG A 97 -1.46 -0.62 -4.14
CA ARG A 97 -1.30 0.75 -4.63
C ARG A 97 -0.01 1.39 -4.13
N GLU A 98 0.37 1.15 -2.88
CA GLU A 98 1.60 1.70 -2.31
C GLU A 98 2.84 1.00 -2.87
N ILE A 99 2.86 -0.34 -2.94
CA ILE A 99 4.03 -1.08 -3.43
C ILE A 99 4.22 -1.00 -4.95
N ASP A 100 3.19 -0.64 -5.72
CA ASP A 100 3.30 -0.38 -7.15
C ASP A 100 4.02 0.95 -7.46
N LYS A 101 4.21 1.81 -6.47
CA LYS A 101 5.02 3.03 -6.62
C LYS A 101 6.49 2.67 -6.77
N GLU A 102 7.17 3.31 -7.72
CA GLU A 102 8.61 3.09 -7.91
C GLU A 102 9.42 3.58 -6.71
N GLY A 103 10.42 2.79 -6.32
CA GLY A 103 11.40 3.20 -5.32
C GLY A 103 10.89 3.23 -3.88
N ILE A 104 9.82 2.52 -3.55
CA ILE A 104 9.36 2.36 -2.17
C ILE A 104 10.44 1.71 -1.32
N LYS A 105 10.78 2.37 -0.21
CA LYS A 105 11.77 1.94 0.79
C LYS A 105 11.14 1.71 2.15
N ILE A 106 10.13 2.48 2.48
CA ILE A 106 9.44 2.45 3.79
C ILE A 106 7.93 2.46 3.54
N LEU A 107 7.22 1.59 4.25
CA LEU A 107 5.75 1.59 4.32
C LEU A 107 5.32 1.83 5.76
N VAL A 108 4.46 2.80 5.94
CA VAL A 108 3.80 3.10 7.21
C VAL A 108 2.39 2.51 7.16
N PHE A 109 2.03 1.71 8.15
CA PHE A 109 0.71 1.14 8.35
C PHE A 109 0.09 1.74 9.61
N ASP A 110 -1.06 2.42 9.44
CA ASP A 110 -1.79 3.04 10.54
C ASP A 110 -3.05 2.23 10.83
N GLU A 111 -3.01 1.42 11.89
CA GLU A 111 -4.06 0.48 12.33
C GLU A 111 -4.69 -0.36 11.18
N PRO A 112 -3.90 -1.05 10.35
CA PRO A 112 -4.39 -1.65 9.13
C PRO A 112 -5.34 -2.84 9.34
N THR A 113 -5.42 -3.36 10.56
CA THR A 113 -6.22 -4.54 10.96
C THR A 113 -7.51 -4.17 11.70
N ALA A 114 -7.76 -2.88 11.97
CA ALA A 114 -8.84 -2.43 12.86
C ALA A 114 -10.24 -2.91 12.46
N VAL A 115 -10.48 -3.07 11.16
CA VAL A 115 -11.79 -3.46 10.60
C VAL A 115 -11.82 -4.89 10.04
N LEU A 116 -10.73 -5.66 10.20
CA LEU A 116 -10.58 -7.00 9.65
C LEU A 116 -11.03 -8.08 10.66
N ALA A 117 -11.56 -9.18 10.13
CA ALA A 117 -11.71 -10.41 10.91
C ALA A 117 -10.34 -11.00 11.26
N ASP A 118 -10.25 -11.79 12.33
CA ASP A 118 -8.97 -12.32 12.81
C ASP A 118 -8.18 -13.09 11.74
N SER A 119 -8.86 -13.90 10.92
CA SER A 119 -8.22 -14.63 9.82
C SER A 119 -7.66 -13.71 8.73
N GLU A 120 -8.36 -12.61 8.41
CA GLU A 120 -7.92 -11.61 7.45
C GLU A 120 -6.73 -10.81 8.01
N ALA A 121 -6.80 -10.43 9.30
CA ALA A 121 -5.72 -9.75 10.00
C ALA A 121 -4.43 -10.61 9.99
N GLN A 122 -4.53 -11.90 10.29
CA GLN A 122 -3.37 -12.81 10.23
C GLN A 122 -2.76 -12.92 8.82
N ASN A 123 -3.59 -12.96 7.79
CA ASN A 123 -3.10 -12.97 6.40
C ASN A 123 -2.40 -11.65 6.04
N LEU A 124 -2.93 -10.52 6.50
CA LEU A 124 -2.33 -9.22 6.31
C LEU A 124 -0.96 -9.12 7.00
N LEU A 125 -0.85 -9.55 8.27
CA LEU A 125 0.42 -9.55 9.01
C LEU A 125 1.49 -10.41 8.31
N LYS A 126 1.12 -11.57 7.77
CA LYS A 126 2.01 -12.39 6.95
C LYS A 126 2.47 -11.67 5.68
N ALA A 127 1.57 -10.94 5.01
CA ALA A 127 1.92 -10.16 3.83
C ALA A 127 2.88 -9.01 4.18
N ILE A 128 2.64 -8.30 5.28
CA ILE A 128 3.53 -7.24 5.80
C ILE A 128 4.92 -7.82 6.10
N ARG A 129 5.00 -8.96 6.78
CA ARG A 129 6.30 -9.61 7.07
C ARG A 129 7.06 -9.95 5.78
N ARG A 130 6.38 -10.50 4.77
CA ARG A 130 7.01 -10.78 3.46
C ARG A 130 7.53 -9.52 2.76
N LEU A 131 6.86 -8.37 2.91
CA LEU A 131 7.37 -7.11 2.37
C LEU A 131 8.65 -6.67 3.10
N ALA A 132 8.71 -6.85 4.43
CA ALA A 132 9.91 -6.60 5.22
C ALA A 132 11.06 -7.51 4.78
N ASP A 133 10.80 -8.80 4.56
CA ASP A 133 11.80 -9.78 4.10
C ASP A 133 12.33 -9.46 2.68
N LYS A 134 11.57 -8.72 1.87
CA LYS A 134 12.00 -8.17 0.58
C LYS A 134 12.82 -6.87 0.70
N GLY A 135 13.08 -6.40 1.92
CA GLY A 135 13.92 -5.23 2.20
C GLY A 135 13.17 -3.91 2.30
N ILE A 136 11.83 -3.93 2.39
CA ILE A 136 11.03 -2.73 2.65
C ILE A 136 11.02 -2.49 4.16
N GLY A 137 11.42 -1.30 4.61
CA GLY A 137 11.29 -0.90 6.01
C GLY A 137 9.80 -0.75 6.38
N ILE A 138 9.37 -1.35 7.48
CA ILE A 138 7.98 -1.30 7.92
C ILE A 138 7.87 -0.49 9.22
N ILE A 139 6.95 0.48 9.24
CA ILE A 139 6.48 1.12 10.46
C ILE A 139 5.02 0.69 10.65
N PHE A 140 4.77 -0.10 11.68
CA PHE A 140 3.47 -0.67 11.98
C PHE A 140 2.91 -0.07 13.25
N ILE A 141 1.77 0.65 13.14
CA ILE A 141 1.08 1.28 14.26
C ILE A 141 -0.16 0.45 14.56
N SER A 142 -0.25 -0.05 15.79
CA SER A 142 -1.40 -0.81 16.29
C SER A 142 -1.51 -0.67 17.81
N HIS A 143 -2.71 -0.77 18.33
CA HIS A 143 -2.98 -0.90 19.77
C HIS A 143 -3.13 -2.37 20.20
N ARG A 144 -3.04 -3.32 19.28
CA ARG A 144 -3.16 -4.77 19.49
C ARG A 144 -1.77 -5.38 19.70
N LEU A 145 -1.39 -5.62 20.95
CA LEU A 145 -0.05 -6.12 21.28
C LEU A 145 0.32 -7.44 20.60
N GLU A 146 -0.65 -8.35 20.48
CA GLU A 146 -0.44 -9.65 19.82
C GLU A 146 0.02 -9.50 18.36
N GLU A 147 -0.53 -8.53 17.65
CA GLU A 147 -0.14 -8.22 16.28
C GLU A 147 1.30 -7.69 16.22
N ILE A 148 1.63 -6.74 17.10
CA ILE A 148 2.96 -6.14 17.19
C ILE A 148 4.00 -7.23 17.44
N VAL A 149 3.78 -8.10 18.43
CA VAL A 149 4.69 -9.20 18.77
C VAL A 149 4.85 -10.18 17.61
N SER A 150 3.81 -10.38 16.81
CA SER A 150 3.86 -11.34 15.68
C SER A 150 4.60 -10.83 14.45
N VAL A 151 4.69 -9.50 14.25
CA VAL A 151 5.19 -8.92 12.99
C VAL A 151 6.43 -8.06 13.14
N ALA A 152 6.65 -7.42 14.31
CA ALA A 152 7.73 -6.47 14.51
C ALA A 152 9.01 -7.13 15.00
N ASP A 153 10.15 -6.51 14.68
CA ASP A 153 11.46 -6.85 15.26
C ASP A 153 11.75 -6.00 16.50
N THR A 154 11.21 -4.78 16.53
CA THR A 154 11.41 -3.80 17.61
C THR A 154 10.09 -3.08 17.88
N VAL A 155 9.78 -2.86 19.15
CA VAL A 155 8.62 -2.06 19.58
C VAL A 155 9.05 -0.75 20.20
N THR A 156 8.37 0.33 19.80
CA THR A 156 8.50 1.66 20.43
C THR A 156 7.18 2.04 21.06
N ILE A 157 7.20 2.39 22.33
CA ILE A 157 6.01 2.77 23.10
C ILE A 157 5.97 4.29 23.20
N LEU A 158 4.87 4.87 22.70
CA LEU A 158 4.54 6.29 22.84
C LEU A 158 3.36 6.45 23.80
N ARG A 159 3.43 7.46 24.67
CA ARG A 159 2.34 7.83 25.56
C ARG A 159 2.26 9.36 25.67
N ASP A 160 1.07 9.90 25.43
CA ASP A 160 0.79 11.34 25.50
C ASP A 160 1.80 12.19 24.67
N GLY A 161 2.14 11.69 23.46
CA GLY A 161 3.12 12.33 22.58
C GLY A 161 4.59 12.19 23.02
N THR A 162 4.85 11.43 24.09
CA THR A 162 6.20 11.24 24.64
C THR A 162 6.69 9.81 24.39
N HIS A 163 7.96 9.68 23.99
CA HIS A 163 8.64 8.40 23.89
C HIS A 163 8.88 7.82 25.31
N VAL A 164 8.38 6.61 25.56
CA VAL A 164 8.52 5.90 26.84
C VAL A 164 9.67 4.90 26.80
N ALA A 165 9.68 4.03 25.78
CA ALA A 165 10.69 2.99 25.65
C ALA A 165 10.77 2.49 24.19
N THR A 166 11.94 1.95 23.84
CA THR A 166 12.14 1.15 22.62
C THR A 166 12.87 -0.13 23.04
N LYS A 167 12.33 -1.29 22.63
CA LYS A 167 12.90 -2.61 22.94
C LYS A 167 12.82 -3.55 21.76
N PRO A 168 13.79 -4.46 21.58
CA PRO A 168 13.63 -5.62 20.71
C PRO A 168 12.49 -6.51 21.20
N ILE A 169 11.71 -7.10 20.28
CA ILE A 169 10.63 -8.02 20.66
C ILE A 169 11.18 -9.25 21.38
N ALA A 170 12.37 -9.73 21.02
CA ALA A 170 13.00 -10.89 21.67
C ALA A 170 13.30 -10.68 23.18
N GLU A 171 13.25 -9.44 23.67
CA GLU A 171 13.48 -9.07 25.05
C GLU A 171 12.21 -8.63 25.78
N THR A 172 11.05 -8.83 25.14
CA THR A 172 9.74 -8.45 25.65
C THR A 172 8.93 -9.68 25.95
#